data_929644f5a65a19de24ad87eb029978ed
#
_entry.id   929644f5a65a19de24ad87eb029978ed
#
_cell.length_a   1.000
_cell.length_b   1.000
_cell.length_c   1.000
_cell.angle_alpha   90.00
_cell.angle_beta   90.00
_cell.angle_gamma   90.00
#
_symmetry.space_group_name_H-M   'P 1'
#
loop_
_entity.id
_entity.type
_entity.pdbx_description
1 polymer ?
#
loop_
_entity_poly.entity_id
_entity_poly.type
_entity_poly.pdbx_seq_one_letter_code
_entity_poly.pdbx_strand_id
1 'polypeptide(L)'
;MVLASGRSLTGILPVAKELGITDGWVVASNGAVTARLSATSPDGYLLQDVLTFDVGPVAQMALSRFPDVQIGVEEIGVGYRVNRAFAPHEVNGAQRVVAIDGLGERPASRAILRGPDVLDLLDPLRRHGVTATQAGADWIEVTPRELSKATSLENIRSALGVPRHNTLAVGDGLNDIEMLSWAARAVAMGHAPDEVKAIANETVGDITQHGVIQALKTLI
;
A
#
# COMPACT_ATOMS: atom_id res chain seq x y z
N MET A 1 -11.44 11.62 7.60
CA MET A 1 -10.90 10.25 7.75
C MET A 1 -10.10 9.88 6.50
N VAL A 2 -9.01 9.09 6.64
CA VAL A 2 -8.19 8.61 5.52
C VAL A 2 -8.10 7.09 5.63
N LEU A 3 -8.31 6.37 4.53
CA LEU A 3 -8.01 4.95 4.41
C LEU A 3 -6.60 4.81 3.82
N ALA A 4 -5.66 4.20 4.56
CA ALA A 4 -4.29 3.99 4.12
C ALA A 4 -3.96 2.50 4.04
N SER A 5 -3.46 2.02 2.89
CA SER A 5 -3.23 0.61 2.65
C SER A 5 -2.07 0.34 1.68
N GLY A 6 -1.45 -0.83 1.80
CA GLY A 6 -0.58 -1.39 0.76
C GLY A 6 -1.34 -1.87 -0.49
N ARG A 7 -2.66 -2.07 -0.39
CA ARG A 7 -3.49 -2.46 -1.54
C ARG A 7 -3.45 -1.40 -2.64
N SER A 8 -3.63 -1.86 -3.90
CA SER A 8 -3.88 -0.96 -5.02
C SER A 8 -5.16 -0.14 -4.81
N LEU A 9 -5.31 0.96 -5.55
CA LEU A 9 -6.54 1.75 -5.51
C LEU A 9 -7.76 0.87 -5.82
N THR A 10 -7.67 -0.01 -6.83
CA THR A 10 -8.70 -1.00 -7.18
C THR A 10 -9.06 -1.93 -6.02
N GLY A 11 -8.10 -2.21 -5.12
CA GLY A 11 -8.32 -3.08 -3.96
C GLY A 11 -8.87 -2.37 -2.72
N ILE A 12 -8.69 -1.06 -2.59
CA ILE A 12 -9.17 -0.30 -1.43
C ILE A 12 -10.55 0.34 -1.65
N LEU A 13 -10.91 0.67 -2.89
CA LEU A 13 -12.21 1.28 -3.21
C LEU A 13 -13.42 0.42 -2.78
N PRO A 14 -13.44 -0.92 -2.99
CA PRO A 14 -14.51 -1.76 -2.47
C PRO A 14 -14.67 -1.69 -0.95
N VAL A 15 -13.54 -1.61 -0.22
CA VAL A 15 -13.54 -1.47 1.24
C VAL A 15 -14.15 -0.12 1.66
N ALA A 16 -13.77 0.97 1.00
CA ALA A 16 -14.36 2.29 1.26
C ALA A 16 -15.88 2.27 1.06
N LYS A 17 -16.35 1.63 -0.02
CA LYS A 17 -17.75 1.47 -0.33
C LYS A 17 -18.50 0.66 0.72
N GLU A 18 -17.94 -0.47 1.15
CA GLU A 18 -18.51 -1.34 2.19
C GLU A 18 -18.65 -0.61 3.53
N LEU A 19 -17.67 0.24 3.86
CA LEU A 19 -17.69 1.08 5.06
C LEU A 19 -18.59 2.32 4.93
N GLY A 20 -19.23 2.53 3.78
CA GLY A 20 -20.05 3.72 3.53
C GLY A 20 -19.26 5.02 3.41
N ILE A 21 -17.95 4.95 3.16
CA ILE A 21 -17.09 6.12 3.02
C ILE A 21 -17.14 6.57 1.57
N THR A 22 -17.94 7.61 1.30
CA THR A 22 -18.17 8.16 -0.04
C THR A 22 -17.44 9.48 -0.29
N ASP A 23 -16.93 10.12 0.76
CA ASP A 23 -16.07 11.31 0.74
C ASP A 23 -14.92 11.12 1.72
N GLY A 24 -13.74 11.58 1.38
CA GLY A 24 -12.54 11.43 2.19
C GLY A 24 -11.32 11.15 1.32
N TRP A 25 -10.24 10.75 1.97
CA TRP A 25 -8.97 10.48 1.30
C TRP A 25 -8.61 9.00 1.34
N VAL A 26 -7.96 8.55 0.29
CA VAL A 26 -7.39 7.21 0.16
C VAL A 26 -5.90 7.34 -0.12
N VAL A 27 -5.10 6.61 0.62
CA VAL A 27 -3.67 6.39 0.39
C VAL A 27 -3.51 4.91 0.04
N ALA A 28 -3.27 4.63 -1.22
CA ALA A 28 -3.09 3.28 -1.77
C ALA A 28 -1.62 3.00 -2.13
N SER A 29 -1.30 1.75 -2.40
CA SER A 29 0.03 1.30 -2.84
C SER A 29 1.16 1.81 -1.94
N ASN A 30 0.98 1.68 -0.61
CA ASN A 30 1.89 2.14 0.44
C ASN A 30 2.25 3.64 0.37
N GLY A 31 1.38 4.48 -0.21
CA GLY A 31 1.62 5.91 -0.36
C GLY A 31 1.87 6.37 -1.80
N ALA A 32 2.09 5.44 -2.73
CA ALA A 32 2.38 5.82 -4.12
C ALA A 32 1.19 6.45 -4.85
N VAL A 33 -0.03 6.18 -4.39
CA VAL A 33 -1.26 6.72 -4.97
C VAL A 33 -2.10 7.38 -3.90
N THR A 34 -2.40 8.65 -4.09
CA THR A 34 -3.31 9.41 -3.24
C THR A 34 -4.54 9.81 -4.08
N ALA A 35 -5.71 9.51 -3.56
CA ALA A 35 -6.98 9.86 -4.21
C ALA A 35 -7.97 10.45 -3.21
N ARG A 36 -8.84 11.32 -3.70
CA ARG A 36 -10.02 11.79 -2.98
C ARG A 36 -11.25 11.05 -3.49
N LEU A 37 -12.00 10.45 -2.58
CA LEU A 37 -13.28 9.83 -2.90
C LEU A 37 -14.28 10.92 -3.33
N SER A 38 -15.08 10.64 -4.34
CA SER A 38 -16.04 11.57 -4.89
C SER A 38 -17.24 10.83 -5.49
N ALA A 39 -18.39 10.98 -4.87
CA ALA A 39 -19.63 10.38 -5.37
C ALA A 39 -20.07 10.96 -6.74
N THR A 40 -19.52 12.11 -7.14
CA THR A 40 -19.86 12.76 -8.42
C THR A 40 -18.87 12.41 -9.54
N SER A 41 -17.73 11.78 -9.22
CA SER A 41 -16.80 11.29 -10.24
C SER A 41 -17.33 9.97 -10.83
N PRO A 42 -17.21 9.76 -12.16
CA PRO A 42 -17.60 8.49 -12.80
C PRO A 42 -16.92 7.26 -12.17
N ASP A 43 -15.66 7.40 -11.77
CA ASP A 43 -14.87 6.32 -11.18
C ASP A 43 -15.03 6.25 -9.64
N GLY A 44 -15.80 7.15 -9.03
CA GLY A 44 -15.98 7.25 -7.57
C GLY A 44 -14.80 7.92 -6.85
N TYR A 45 -13.78 8.40 -7.55
CA TYR A 45 -12.61 9.08 -6.99
C TYR A 45 -11.98 10.07 -7.96
N LEU A 46 -11.10 10.90 -7.42
CA LEU A 46 -10.23 11.82 -8.15
C LEU A 46 -8.78 11.57 -7.72
N LEU A 47 -7.90 11.21 -8.65
CA LEU A 47 -6.47 11.12 -8.36
C LEU A 47 -5.93 12.49 -7.97
N GLN A 48 -5.15 12.55 -6.90
CA GLN A 48 -4.54 13.76 -6.39
C GLN A 48 -3.03 13.75 -6.58
N ASP A 49 -2.39 12.64 -6.26
CA ASP A 49 -0.95 12.47 -6.41
C ASP A 49 -0.62 11.03 -6.81
N VAL A 50 0.36 10.86 -7.71
CA VAL A 50 0.84 9.56 -8.16
C VAL A 50 2.35 9.63 -8.27
N LEU A 51 3.02 8.92 -7.39
CA LEU A 51 4.46 8.73 -7.42
C LEU A 51 4.78 7.45 -8.19
N THR A 52 5.76 7.52 -9.09
CA THR A 52 6.12 6.39 -9.96
C THR A 52 7.63 6.16 -9.99
N PHE A 53 8.02 4.96 -10.38
CA PHE A 53 9.42 4.57 -10.62
C PHE A 53 9.52 3.74 -11.89
N ASP A 54 10.74 3.61 -12.42
CA ASP A 54 11.02 2.73 -13.54
C ASP A 54 11.06 1.27 -13.07
N VAL A 55 10.14 0.47 -13.58
CA VAL A 55 10.00 -0.95 -13.24
C VAL A 55 10.96 -1.84 -14.03
N GLY A 56 11.46 -1.38 -15.17
CA GLY A 56 12.31 -2.19 -16.06
C GLY A 56 13.51 -2.82 -15.35
N PRO A 57 14.35 -2.05 -14.64
CA PRO A 57 15.49 -2.58 -13.90
C PRO A 57 15.09 -3.56 -12.78
N VAL A 58 13.97 -3.30 -12.10
CA VAL A 58 13.42 -4.21 -11.06
C VAL A 58 13.02 -5.55 -11.66
N ALA A 59 12.30 -5.54 -12.77
CA ALA A 59 11.87 -6.74 -13.48
C ALA A 59 13.07 -7.54 -14.00
N GLN A 60 14.07 -6.86 -14.57
CA GLN A 60 15.31 -7.49 -15.02
C GLN A 60 16.07 -8.17 -13.87
N MET A 61 16.24 -7.48 -12.75
CA MET A 61 16.91 -8.02 -11.57
C MET A 61 16.20 -9.26 -11.04
N ALA A 62 14.86 -9.21 -10.94
CA ALA A 62 14.04 -10.30 -10.45
C ALA A 62 14.14 -11.53 -11.35
N LEU A 63 13.97 -11.36 -12.65
CA LEU A 63 14.02 -12.45 -13.64
C LEU A 63 15.41 -13.05 -13.80
N SER A 64 16.46 -12.25 -13.67
CA SER A 64 17.84 -12.74 -13.73
C SER A 64 18.17 -13.70 -12.59
N ARG A 65 17.60 -13.46 -11.41
CA ARG A 65 17.84 -14.29 -10.22
C ARG A 65 16.82 -15.42 -10.09
N PHE A 66 15.59 -15.15 -10.43
CA PHE A 66 14.46 -16.07 -10.32
C PHE A 66 13.68 -16.08 -11.64
N PRO A 67 14.05 -16.93 -12.63
CA PRO A 67 13.40 -16.94 -13.95
C PRO A 67 11.89 -17.20 -13.91
N ASP A 68 11.42 -17.87 -12.86
CA ASP A 68 10.02 -18.23 -12.68
C ASP A 68 9.21 -17.25 -11.83
N VAL A 69 9.81 -16.12 -11.36
CA VAL A 69 9.14 -15.13 -10.55
C VAL A 69 7.93 -14.54 -11.29
N GLN A 70 6.80 -14.45 -10.61
CA GLN A 70 5.65 -13.70 -11.09
C GLN A 70 5.84 -12.22 -10.77
N ILE A 71 5.64 -11.38 -11.77
CA ILE A 71 5.76 -9.92 -11.66
C ILE A 71 4.44 -9.31 -12.09
N GLY A 72 3.88 -8.46 -11.22
CA GLY A 72 2.72 -7.63 -11.51
C GLY A 72 3.06 -6.16 -11.38
N VAL A 73 2.70 -5.36 -12.37
CA VAL A 73 2.90 -3.90 -12.40
C VAL A 73 1.56 -3.22 -12.38
N GLU A 74 1.31 -2.40 -11.38
CA GLU A 74 0.01 -1.76 -11.18
C GLU A 74 -0.37 -0.85 -12.35
N GLU A 75 -1.60 -0.99 -12.83
CA GLU A 75 -2.31 -0.06 -13.69
C GLU A 75 -3.45 0.55 -12.87
N ILE A 76 -3.24 1.79 -12.41
CA ILE A 76 -4.13 2.45 -11.45
C ILE A 76 -5.57 2.46 -11.96
N GLY A 77 -6.52 2.04 -11.12
CA GLY A 77 -7.93 1.97 -11.45
C GLY A 77 -8.34 0.79 -12.36
N VAL A 78 -7.37 0.02 -12.87
CA VAL A 78 -7.61 -1.08 -13.82
C VAL A 78 -7.21 -2.44 -13.23
N GLY A 79 -5.98 -2.57 -12.76
CA GLY A 79 -5.43 -3.83 -12.27
C GLY A 79 -3.94 -3.93 -12.50
N TYR A 80 -3.47 -4.94 -13.26
CA TYR A 80 -2.05 -5.21 -13.44
C TYR A 80 -1.66 -5.66 -14.85
N ARG A 81 -0.50 -5.15 -15.34
CA ARG A 81 0.30 -5.85 -16.34
C ARG A 81 1.09 -6.93 -15.63
N VAL A 82 1.10 -8.14 -16.15
CA VAL A 82 1.77 -9.27 -15.50
C VAL A 82 2.60 -10.06 -16.52
N ASN A 83 3.74 -10.64 -16.12
CA ASN A 83 4.46 -11.61 -16.98
C ASN A 83 3.75 -12.97 -17.00
N ARG A 84 3.12 -13.34 -15.90
CA ARG A 84 2.29 -14.55 -15.72
C ARG A 84 1.10 -14.19 -14.86
N ALA A 85 -0.07 -14.75 -15.14
CA ALA A 85 -1.27 -14.49 -14.36
C ALA A 85 -1.11 -14.99 -12.91
N PHE A 86 -1.50 -14.14 -11.97
CA PHE A 86 -1.72 -14.51 -10.57
C PHE A 86 -3.07 -15.22 -10.43
N ALA A 87 -3.26 -15.97 -9.37
CA ALA A 87 -4.58 -16.53 -9.08
C ALA A 87 -5.62 -15.41 -8.86
N PRO A 88 -6.91 -15.64 -9.18
CA PRO A 88 -7.92 -14.58 -9.26
C PRO A 88 -8.11 -13.71 -8.01
N HIS A 89 -7.78 -14.23 -6.83
CA HIS A 89 -7.94 -13.52 -5.53
C HIS A 89 -6.64 -12.92 -5.00
N GLU A 90 -5.52 -13.11 -5.69
CA GLU A 90 -4.19 -12.67 -5.22
C GLU A 90 -3.90 -11.22 -5.56
N VAL A 91 -4.45 -10.73 -6.65
CA VAL A 91 -4.37 -9.33 -7.06
C VAL A 91 -5.75 -8.79 -7.39
N ASN A 92 -5.95 -7.48 -7.20
CA ASN A 92 -7.25 -6.85 -7.43
C ASN A 92 -7.29 -6.23 -8.84
N GLY A 93 -8.43 -6.37 -9.51
CA GLY A 93 -8.66 -5.83 -10.84
C GLY A 93 -8.26 -6.79 -11.96
N ALA A 94 -8.24 -6.27 -13.18
CA ALA A 94 -7.92 -7.03 -14.37
C ALA A 94 -6.42 -7.38 -14.44
N GLN A 95 -6.11 -8.53 -15.03
CA GLN A 95 -4.73 -8.90 -15.29
C GLN A 95 -4.51 -8.98 -16.82
N ARG A 96 -3.52 -8.28 -17.30
CA ARG A 96 -3.11 -8.32 -18.70
C ARG A 96 -1.71 -8.93 -18.80
N VAL A 97 -1.61 -10.14 -19.34
CA VAL A 97 -0.33 -10.80 -19.58
C VAL A 97 0.40 -10.07 -20.71
N VAL A 98 1.65 -9.68 -20.45
CA VAL A 98 2.51 -8.97 -21.39
C VAL A 98 3.87 -9.65 -21.51
N ALA A 99 4.60 -9.35 -22.57
CA ALA A 99 6.01 -9.70 -22.68
C ALA A 99 6.83 -8.98 -21.60
N ILE A 100 8.01 -9.48 -21.28
CA ILE A 100 8.88 -8.93 -20.22
C ILE A 100 9.15 -7.44 -20.43
N ASP A 101 9.44 -7.02 -21.64
CA ASP A 101 9.67 -5.61 -21.99
C ASP A 101 8.43 -4.73 -21.74
N GLY A 102 7.24 -5.30 -21.89
CA GLY A 102 5.97 -4.63 -21.61
C GLY A 102 5.74 -4.33 -20.13
N LEU A 103 6.44 -4.99 -19.22
CA LEU A 103 6.37 -4.68 -17.78
C LEU A 103 6.95 -3.29 -17.50
N GLY A 104 8.07 -2.94 -18.12
CA GLY A 104 8.77 -1.64 -17.97
C GLY A 104 8.38 -0.60 -19.03
N GLU A 105 7.37 -0.81 -19.86
CA GLU A 105 6.97 0.11 -20.95
C GLU A 105 6.71 1.54 -20.47
N ARG A 106 6.24 1.69 -19.23
CA ARG A 106 6.01 2.99 -18.59
C ARG A 106 6.22 2.88 -17.08
N PRO A 107 6.61 3.99 -16.42
CA PRO A 107 6.72 4.05 -14.97
C PRO A 107 5.41 3.62 -14.29
N ALA A 108 5.50 3.04 -13.10
CA ALA A 108 4.35 2.60 -12.34
C ALA A 108 4.48 2.97 -10.86
N SER A 109 3.35 3.06 -10.18
CA SER A 109 3.24 3.36 -8.76
C SER A 109 3.70 2.20 -7.88
N ARG A 110 3.50 0.95 -8.35
CA ARG A 110 3.80 -0.26 -7.59
C ARG A 110 4.09 -1.41 -8.53
N ALA A 111 5.06 -2.24 -8.14
CA ALA A 111 5.24 -3.58 -8.66
C ALA A 111 5.15 -4.60 -7.52
N ILE A 112 4.74 -5.81 -7.86
CA ILE A 112 4.71 -6.96 -6.97
C ILE A 112 5.55 -8.08 -7.56
N LEU A 113 6.31 -8.75 -6.71
CA LEU A 113 7.14 -9.90 -7.06
C LEU A 113 6.70 -11.07 -6.21
N ARG A 114 6.48 -12.22 -6.82
CA ARG A 114 6.08 -13.43 -6.11
C ARG A 114 6.81 -14.66 -6.62
N GLY A 115 7.26 -15.48 -5.72
CA GLY A 115 7.87 -16.77 -6.01
C GLY A 115 8.68 -17.32 -4.84
N PRO A 116 9.12 -18.58 -4.93
CA PRO A 116 10.03 -19.13 -3.95
C PRO A 116 11.28 -18.27 -3.81
N ASP A 117 11.76 -18.10 -2.58
CA ASP A 117 12.99 -17.38 -2.22
C ASP A 117 13.05 -15.91 -2.71
N VAL A 118 11.93 -15.35 -3.18
CA VAL A 118 11.88 -13.97 -3.70
C VAL A 118 12.36 -12.94 -2.68
N LEU A 119 12.24 -13.22 -1.38
CA LEU A 119 12.69 -12.33 -0.31
C LEU A 119 14.19 -12.03 -0.34
N ASP A 120 15.00 -12.88 -0.98
CA ASP A 120 16.42 -12.60 -1.24
C ASP A 120 16.65 -11.36 -2.12
N LEU A 121 15.59 -10.85 -2.78
CA LEU A 121 15.66 -9.62 -3.55
C LEU A 121 15.47 -8.35 -2.71
N LEU A 122 15.02 -8.43 -1.45
CA LEU A 122 14.74 -7.25 -0.64
C LEU A 122 15.92 -6.28 -0.58
N ASP A 123 17.09 -6.77 -0.17
CA ASP A 123 18.28 -5.93 -0.05
C ASP A 123 18.86 -5.50 -1.42
N PRO A 124 18.94 -6.35 -2.44
CA PRO A 124 19.30 -5.91 -3.80
C PRO A 124 18.40 -4.79 -4.32
N LEU A 125 17.09 -4.90 -4.17
CA LEU A 125 16.13 -3.89 -4.62
C LEU A 125 16.29 -2.57 -3.86
N ARG A 126 16.43 -2.63 -2.54
CA ARG A 126 16.67 -1.43 -1.71
C ARG A 126 17.96 -0.71 -2.11
N ARG A 127 19.04 -1.45 -2.37
CA ARG A 127 20.30 -0.87 -2.89
C ARG A 127 20.15 -0.29 -4.29
N HIS A 128 19.23 -0.81 -5.10
CA HIS A 128 18.93 -0.25 -6.41
C HIS A 128 18.17 1.09 -6.33
N GLY A 129 17.62 1.45 -5.17
CA GLY A 129 17.01 2.74 -4.93
C GLY A 129 15.50 2.75 -5.03
N VAL A 130 14.86 1.63 -4.75
CA VAL A 130 13.40 1.52 -4.56
C VAL A 130 13.09 1.13 -3.12
N THR A 131 11.88 1.38 -2.69
CA THR A 131 11.34 0.82 -1.45
C THR A 131 10.84 -0.59 -1.74
N ALA A 132 11.42 -1.59 -1.07
CA ALA A 132 11.00 -2.99 -1.17
C ALA A 132 10.55 -3.49 0.20
N THR A 133 9.31 -3.96 0.29
CA THR A 133 8.65 -4.38 1.53
C THR A 133 8.17 -5.82 1.40
N GLN A 134 8.45 -6.62 2.41
CA GLN A 134 7.88 -7.97 2.50
C GLN A 134 6.36 -7.87 2.74
N ALA A 135 5.56 -8.54 1.91
CA ALA A 135 4.10 -8.58 2.02
C ALA A 135 3.56 -9.99 2.32
N GLY A 136 4.45 -10.98 2.38
CA GLY A 136 4.13 -12.38 2.68
C GLY A 136 5.39 -13.23 2.68
N ALA A 137 5.26 -14.53 2.85
CA ALA A 137 6.39 -15.46 2.87
C ALA A 137 7.12 -15.56 1.52
N ASP A 138 6.41 -15.35 0.42
CA ASP A 138 6.87 -15.44 -0.97
C ASP A 138 6.50 -14.20 -1.79
N TRP A 139 6.39 -13.02 -1.14
CA TRP A 139 5.81 -11.84 -1.74
C TRP A 139 6.55 -10.56 -1.35
N ILE A 140 6.94 -9.77 -2.35
CA ILE A 140 7.52 -8.43 -2.18
C ILE A 140 6.64 -7.39 -2.89
N GLU A 141 6.40 -6.28 -2.23
CA GLU A 141 5.90 -5.06 -2.84
C GLU A 141 7.05 -4.08 -3.08
N VAL A 142 7.07 -3.48 -4.27
CA VAL A 142 8.07 -2.50 -4.69
C VAL A 142 7.35 -1.20 -5.03
N THR A 143 7.81 -0.11 -4.43
CA THR A 143 7.27 1.25 -4.62
C THR A 143 8.42 2.24 -4.81
N PRO A 144 8.15 3.49 -5.20
CA PRO A 144 9.18 4.54 -5.27
C PRO A 144 10.01 4.64 -4.00
N ARG A 145 11.24 5.12 -4.16
CA ARG A 145 12.21 5.26 -3.06
C ARG A 145 11.68 6.14 -1.93
N GLU A 146 12.02 5.78 -0.70
CA GLU A 146 11.72 6.56 0.52
C GLU A 146 10.22 6.86 0.70
N LEU A 147 9.37 6.00 0.17
CA LEU A 147 7.93 6.14 0.23
C LEU A 147 7.34 5.25 1.33
N SER A 148 6.43 5.84 2.10
CA SER A 148 5.61 5.14 3.08
C SER A 148 4.21 5.75 3.14
N LYS A 149 3.29 5.10 3.83
CA LYS A 149 1.96 5.67 4.11
C LYS A 149 2.07 7.02 4.81
N ALA A 150 3.07 7.19 5.70
CA ALA A 150 3.30 8.43 6.44
C ALA A 150 3.59 9.63 5.53
N THR A 151 4.37 9.43 4.46
CA THR A 151 4.73 10.48 3.52
C THR A 151 3.49 11.14 2.91
N SER A 152 2.57 10.32 2.40
CA SER A 152 1.34 10.79 1.76
C SER A 152 0.34 11.34 2.79
N LEU A 153 0.27 10.73 3.97
CA LEU A 153 -0.56 11.23 5.07
C LEU A 153 -0.11 12.61 5.56
N GLU A 154 1.21 12.88 5.60
CA GLU A 154 1.74 14.20 5.94
C GLU A 154 1.33 15.26 4.92
N ASN A 155 1.38 14.93 3.62
CA ASN A 155 0.93 15.82 2.56
C ASN A 155 -0.57 16.14 2.70
N ILE A 156 -1.41 15.11 2.92
CA ILE A 156 -2.85 15.28 3.15
C ILE A 156 -3.11 16.13 4.41
N ARG A 157 -2.44 15.79 5.52
CA ARG A 157 -2.57 16.53 6.78
C ARG A 157 -2.27 18.02 6.60
N SER A 158 -1.15 18.30 5.91
CA SER A 158 -0.71 19.68 5.66
C SER A 158 -1.69 20.42 4.77
N ALA A 159 -2.15 19.79 3.68
CA ALA A 159 -3.14 20.38 2.76
C ALA A 159 -4.49 20.69 3.45
N LEU A 160 -4.87 19.88 4.43
CA LEU A 160 -6.08 20.09 5.23
C LEU A 160 -5.89 21.05 6.41
N GLY A 161 -4.67 21.56 6.66
CA GLY A 161 -4.38 22.44 7.78
C GLY A 161 -4.56 21.77 9.16
N VAL A 162 -4.54 20.43 9.23
CA VAL A 162 -4.70 19.71 10.50
C VAL A 162 -3.40 19.78 11.31
N PRO A 163 -3.44 20.27 12.57
CA PRO A 163 -2.27 20.28 13.44
C PRO A 163 -1.74 18.85 13.68
N ARG A 164 -0.42 18.68 13.76
CA ARG A 164 0.20 17.34 13.92
C ARG A 164 -0.30 16.60 15.16
N HIS A 165 -0.52 17.31 16.26
CA HIS A 165 -1.04 16.74 17.50
C HIS A 165 -2.50 16.26 17.43
N ASN A 166 -3.21 16.53 16.33
CA ASN A 166 -4.58 16.09 16.08
C ASN A 166 -4.61 14.88 15.10
N THR A 167 -3.55 14.11 15.04
CA THR A 167 -3.48 12.91 14.18
C THR A 167 -3.63 11.65 15.02
N LEU A 168 -4.44 10.73 14.52
CA LEU A 168 -4.58 9.34 15.01
C LEU A 168 -4.31 8.37 13.86
N ALA A 169 -3.50 7.37 14.11
CA ALA A 169 -3.33 6.24 13.20
C ALA A 169 -3.63 4.91 13.90
N VAL A 170 -4.27 4.01 13.17
CA VAL A 170 -4.51 2.62 13.60
C VAL A 170 -3.88 1.69 12.57
N GLY A 171 -3.08 0.74 12.98
CA GLY A 171 -2.36 -0.17 12.08
C GLY A 171 -2.11 -1.54 12.70
N ASP A 172 -1.76 -2.50 11.83
CA ASP A 172 -1.51 -3.90 12.22
C ASP A 172 -0.32 -4.53 11.47
N GLY A 173 0.15 -3.93 10.38
CA GLY A 173 1.21 -4.48 9.55
C GLY A 173 2.57 -3.80 9.75
N LEU A 174 3.64 -4.48 9.34
CA LEU A 174 5.00 -3.89 9.35
C LEU A 174 5.09 -2.63 8.47
N ASN A 175 4.27 -2.55 7.42
CA ASN A 175 4.17 -1.37 6.55
C ASN A 175 3.37 -0.21 7.18
N ASP A 176 2.89 -0.36 8.41
CA ASP A 176 2.25 0.70 9.20
C ASP A 176 3.21 1.39 10.17
N ILE A 177 4.43 0.86 10.36
CA ILE A 177 5.38 1.36 11.37
C ILE A 177 5.65 2.86 11.18
N GLU A 178 5.94 3.32 9.96
CA GLU A 178 6.19 4.73 9.69
C GLU A 178 4.93 5.58 9.91
N MET A 179 3.75 5.07 9.56
CA MET A 179 2.47 5.75 9.79
C MET A 179 2.17 5.88 11.28
N LEU A 180 2.40 4.82 12.07
CA LEU A 180 2.24 4.83 13.51
C LEU A 180 3.24 5.79 14.17
N SER A 181 4.51 5.77 13.74
CA SER A 181 5.55 6.69 14.24
C SER A 181 5.26 8.16 13.88
N TRP A 182 4.58 8.41 12.77
CA TRP A 182 4.19 9.73 12.32
C TRP A 182 3.04 10.31 13.12
N ALA A 183 2.06 9.52 13.51
CA ALA A 183 0.86 9.98 14.19
C ALA A 183 1.15 10.46 15.62
N ALA A 184 0.43 11.48 16.09
CA ALA A 184 0.50 11.91 17.50
C ALA A 184 -0.08 10.86 18.46
N ARG A 185 -1.09 10.13 17.99
CA ARG A 185 -1.66 8.98 18.68
C ARG A 185 -1.59 7.76 17.76
N ALA A 186 -0.79 6.81 18.14
CA ALA A 186 -0.56 5.57 17.42
C ALA A 186 -1.24 4.40 18.14
N VAL A 187 -2.07 3.64 17.44
CA VAL A 187 -2.83 2.50 17.96
C VAL A 187 -2.48 1.25 17.17
N ALA A 188 -1.97 0.23 17.83
CA ALA A 188 -1.76 -1.09 17.23
C ALA A 188 -2.97 -1.98 17.46
N MET A 189 -3.29 -2.81 16.47
CA MET A 189 -4.28 -3.88 16.63
C MET A 189 -3.73 -5.02 17.48
N GLY A 190 -4.58 -5.72 18.24
CA GLY A 190 -4.18 -6.79 19.15
C GLY A 190 -3.45 -7.97 18.49
N HIS A 191 -3.72 -8.24 17.21
CA HIS A 191 -3.06 -9.28 16.42
C HIS A 191 -1.80 -8.80 15.67
N ALA A 192 -1.42 -7.51 15.80
CA ALA A 192 -0.23 -6.97 15.17
C ALA A 192 1.06 -7.64 15.69
N PRO A 193 2.12 -7.74 14.89
CA PRO A 193 3.44 -8.16 15.34
C PRO A 193 3.96 -7.30 16.49
N ASP A 194 4.87 -7.86 17.31
CA ASP A 194 5.41 -7.14 18.47
C ASP A 194 6.18 -5.87 18.07
N GLU A 195 6.85 -5.86 16.93
CA GLU A 195 7.54 -4.68 16.38
C GLU A 195 6.55 -3.53 16.12
N VAL A 196 5.34 -3.82 15.64
CA VAL A 196 4.29 -2.82 15.40
C VAL A 196 3.71 -2.32 16.71
N LYS A 197 3.45 -3.23 17.67
CA LYS A 197 2.96 -2.88 19.02
C LYS A 197 3.96 -2.01 19.77
N ALA A 198 5.26 -2.26 19.62
CA ALA A 198 6.31 -1.51 20.30
C ALA A 198 6.38 -0.03 19.87
N ILE A 199 5.91 0.30 18.66
CA ILE A 199 5.88 1.68 18.13
C ILE A 199 4.62 2.42 18.58
N ALA A 200 3.52 1.71 18.86
CA ALA A 200 2.23 2.30 19.17
C ALA A 200 2.19 2.84 20.62
N ASN A 201 1.39 3.89 20.84
CA ASN A 201 1.12 4.41 22.19
C ASN A 201 0.20 3.48 22.97
N GLU A 202 -0.65 2.72 22.27
CA GLU A 202 -1.63 1.82 22.85
C GLU A 202 -1.92 0.64 21.93
N THR A 203 -2.39 -0.45 22.51
CA THR A 203 -2.87 -1.63 21.77
C THR A 203 -4.34 -1.85 22.12
N VAL A 204 -5.15 -2.02 21.08
CA VAL A 204 -6.58 -2.35 21.21
C VAL A 204 -6.82 -3.84 20.98
N GLY A 205 -8.06 -4.30 21.04
CA GLY A 205 -8.43 -5.67 20.70
C GLY A 205 -8.07 -6.03 19.25
N ASP A 206 -8.11 -7.32 18.95
CA ASP A 206 -7.94 -7.81 17.59
C ASP A 206 -9.20 -7.60 16.71
N ILE A 207 -9.22 -8.18 15.51
CA ILE A 207 -10.36 -8.08 14.58
C ILE A 207 -11.62 -8.65 15.23
N THR A 208 -11.53 -9.78 15.92
CA THR A 208 -12.67 -10.47 16.54
C THR A 208 -13.25 -9.68 17.73
N GLN A 209 -12.43 -8.83 18.33
CA GLN A 209 -12.77 -7.96 19.44
C GLN A 209 -13.15 -6.55 19.01
N HIS A 210 -13.26 -6.32 17.69
CA HIS A 210 -13.59 -5.02 17.11
C HIS A 210 -12.60 -3.89 17.51
N GLY A 211 -11.30 -4.16 17.52
CA GLY A 211 -10.26 -3.23 17.99
C GLY A 211 -10.29 -1.86 17.36
N VAL A 212 -10.51 -1.74 16.03
CA VAL A 212 -10.64 -0.44 15.35
C VAL A 212 -11.78 0.39 15.95
N ILE A 213 -12.93 -0.24 16.26
CA ILE A 213 -14.06 0.45 16.88
C ILE A 213 -13.68 0.97 18.27
N GLN A 214 -12.88 0.23 19.03
CA GLN A 214 -12.40 0.68 20.34
C GLN A 214 -11.56 1.97 20.19
N ALA A 215 -10.62 2.00 19.23
CA ALA A 215 -9.82 3.19 18.96
C ALA A 215 -10.69 4.39 18.53
N LEU A 216 -11.66 4.20 17.63
CA LEU A 216 -12.49 5.27 17.08
C LEU A 216 -13.51 5.82 18.08
N LYS A 217 -14.05 5.01 19.00
CA LYS A 217 -14.98 5.46 20.04
C LYS A 217 -14.40 6.54 20.95
N THR A 218 -13.10 6.65 21.03
CA THR A 218 -12.44 7.68 21.84
C THR A 218 -12.38 9.05 21.16
N LEU A 219 -12.83 9.15 19.90
CA LEU A 219 -12.92 10.41 19.14
C LEU A 219 -14.29 11.08 19.25
N ILE A 220 -15.26 10.38 19.83
CA ILE A 220 -16.64 10.82 20.05
C ILE A 220 -16.79 11.08 21.54
#